data_eeec0d8766899d90dffdd928e3ba7030
#
_entry.id   eeec0d8766899d90dffdd928e3ba7030
#
_cell.length_a   1.000
_cell.length_b   1.000
_cell.length_c   1.000
_cell.angle_alpha   90.00
_cell.angle_beta   90.00
_cell.angle_gamma   90.00
#
_symmetry.space_group_name_H-M   'P 1'
#
loop_
_entity.id
_entity.type
_entity.pdbx_description
1 polymer ?
#
loop_
_entity_poly.entity_id
_entity_poly.type
_entity_poly.pdbx_seq_one_letter_code
_entity_poly.pdbx_strand_id
1 'polypeptide(L)'
;MFNILKSHESKVINVNDMDNLIGKVELIDIREPYEYKSGSLKTAKNIPMGNLLSSPEKYLAKDVTYYIMCQSGGRSGRATRTLSKRGFNVIDVAGGMGSYVGTNRR
;
A
#
# COMPACT_ATOMS: atom_id res chain seq x y z
N MET A 1 15.92 -22.75 -1.91
CA MET A 1 16.35 -22.16 -3.15
C MET A 1 15.28 -21.34 -3.84
N PHE A 2 14.15 -21.91 -4.11
CA PHE A 2 13.07 -21.16 -4.76
C PHE A 2 12.57 -20.01 -3.92
N ASN A 3 12.73 -20.11 -2.62
CA ASN A 3 12.29 -19.06 -1.71
C ASN A 3 13.01 -17.74 -1.92
N ILE A 4 14.23 -17.80 -2.46
CA ILE A 4 14.98 -16.59 -2.74
C ILE A 4 14.26 -15.74 -3.77
N LEU A 5 13.74 -16.39 -4.83
CA LEU A 5 12.98 -15.67 -5.84
C LEU A 5 11.66 -15.15 -5.30
N LYS A 6 11.01 -15.96 -4.47
CA LYS A 6 9.72 -15.57 -3.88
C LYS A 6 9.85 -14.39 -2.94
N SER A 7 10.99 -14.20 -2.30
CA SER A 7 11.18 -13.09 -1.37
C SER A 7 11.11 -11.74 -2.07
N HIS A 8 11.24 -11.71 -3.40
CA HIS A 8 11.15 -10.47 -4.18
C HIS A 8 9.83 -10.33 -4.91
N GLU A 9 8.92 -11.29 -4.76
CA GLU A 9 7.62 -11.20 -5.36
C GLU A 9 6.73 -10.24 -4.57
N SER A 10 5.99 -9.41 -5.29
CA SER A 10 5.01 -8.54 -4.66
C SER A 10 3.77 -9.34 -4.34
N LYS A 11 3.27 -9.18 -3.13
CA LYS A 11 1.99 -9.76 -2.72
C LYS A 11 0.88 -8.76 -3.05
N VAL A 12 -0.32 -9.28 -3.32
CA VAL A 12 -1.44 -8.47 -3.77
C VAL A 12 -2.70 -8.88 -3.03
N ILE A 13 -3.51 -7.90 -2.67
CA ILE A 13 -4.85 -8.11 -2.13
C ILE A 13 -5.80 -7.15 -2.86
N ASN A 14 -7.04 -7.56 -3.10
CA ASN A 14 -8.03 -6.66 -3.69
C ASN A 14 -8.49 -5.65 -2.64
N VAL A 15 -8.72 -4.39 -3.07
CA VAL A 15 -9.12 -3.32 -2.15
C VAL A 15 -10.39 -3.66 -1.38
N ASN A 16 -11.31 -4.42 -1.99
CA ASN A 16 -12.56 -4.78 -1.32
C ASN A 16 -12.37 -5.84 -0.25
N ASP A 17 -11.25 -6.56 -0.28
CA ASP A 17 -10.93 -7.52 0.77
C ASP A 17 -10.26 -6.84 1.97
N MET A 18 -10.00 -5.53 1.88
CA MET A 18 -9.42 -4.79 2.99
C MET A 18 -10.39 -4.58 4.15
N ASP A 19 -11.69 -4.73 3.93
CA ASP A 19 -12.68 -4.45 4.97
C ASP A 19 -12.43 -5.21 6.27
N ASN A 20 -11.96 -6.44 6.17
CA ASN A 20 -11.66 -7.25 7.35
C ASN A 20 -10.33 -6.88 8.01
N LEU A 21 -9.53 -6.05 7.37
CA LEU A 21 -8.21 -5.68 7.85
C LEU A 21 -8.12 -4.24 8.35
N ILE A 22 -9.12 -3.42 8.04
CA ILE A 22 -9.13 -2.01 8.45
C ILE A 22 -9.02 -1.92 9.98
N GLY A 23 -8.04 -1.14 10.43
CA GLY A 23 -7.78 -0.98 11.86
C GLY A 23 -6.89 -2.06 12.47
N LYS A 24 -6.55 -3.09 11.69
CA LYS A 24 -5.72 -4.22 12.16
C LYS A 24 -4.35 -4.25 11.51
N VAL A 25 -4.16 -3.49 10.45
CA VAL A 25 -2.91 -3.49 9.67
C VAL A 25 -2.45 -2.07 9.42
N GLU A 26 -1.18 -1.93 9.05
CA GLU A 26 -0.61 -0.65 8.64
C GLU A 26 -0.98 -0.42 7.18
N LEU A 27 -1.79 0.61 6.92
CA LEU A 27 -2.31 0.92 5.59
C LEU A 27 -1.82 2.30 5.18
N ILE A 28 -1.19 2.38 4.00
CA ILE A 28 -0.62 3.61 3.48
C ILE A 28 -1.25 3.95 2.14
N ASP A 29 -1.77 5.16 2.02
CA ASP A 29 -2.28 5.71 0.78
C ASP A 29 -1.17 6.57 0.17
N ILE A 30 -0.64 6.14 -0.97
CA ILE A 30 0.50 6.81 -1.60
C ILE A 30 0.09 7.81 -2.67
N ARG A 31 -1.20 8.16 -2.72
CA ARG A 31 -1.68 9.20 -3.63
C ARG A 31 -1.20 10.57 -3.18
N GLU A 32 -1.43 11.57 -4.02
CA GLU A 32 -1.12 12.95 -3.64
C GLU A 32 -2.06 13.43 -2.54
N PRO A 33 -1.64 14.41 -1.74
CA PRO A 33 -2.46 14.86 -0.61
C PRO A 33 -3.87 15.31 -1.01
N TYR A 34 -4.04 15.93 -2.18
CA TYR A 34 -5.37 16.36 -2.61
C TYR A 34 -6.28 15.17 -2.93
N GLU A 35 -5.71 14.09 -3.45
CA GLU A 35 -6.49 12.86 -3.67
C GLU A 35 -6.92 12.23 -2.34
N TYR A 36 -6.00 12.15 -1.40
CA TYR A 36 -6.26 11.60 -0.08
C TYR A 36 -7.36 12.39 0.64
N LYS A 37 -7.32 13.72 0.54
CA LYS A 37 -8.31 14.60 1.18
C LYS A 37 -9.70 14.43 0.59
N SER A 38 -9.81 14.01 -0.67
CA SER A 38 -11.10 13.79 -1.30
C SER A 38 -11.77 12.50 -0.84
N GLY A 39 -11.06 11.68 -0.07
CA GLY A 39 -11.58 10.44 0.49
C GLY A 39 -10.57 9.32 0.40
N SER A 40 -10.51 8.48 1.43
CA SER A 40 -9.60 7.35 1.49
C SER A 40 -10.26 6.25 2.31
N LEU A 41 -9.54 5.18 2.56
CA LEU A 41 -9.98 4.15 3.50
C LEU A 41 -9.73 4.64 4.92
N LYS A 42 -10.60 4.26 5.83
CA LYS A 42 -10.38 4.53 7.26
C LYS A 42 -9.02 3.98 7.67
N THR A 43 -8.35 4.69 8.55
CA THR A 43 -7.03 4.39 9.10
C THR A 43 -5.87 4.52 8.12
N ALA A 44 -6.11 4.76 6.83
CA ALA A 44 -5.03 4.95 5.88
C ALA A 44 -4.23 6.22 6.21
N LYS A 45 -2.92 6.08 6.21
CA LYS A 45 -2.00 7.20 6.40
C LYS A 45 -1.52 7.65 5.03
N ASN A 46 -1.54 8.95 4.78
CA ASN A 46 -1.08 9.46 3.49
C ASN A 46 0.42 9.71 3.50
N ILE A 47 1.12 9.00 2.63
CA ILE A 47 2.54 9.24 2.36
C ILE A 47 2.67 9.24 0.84
N PRO A 48 2.80 10.41 0.21
CA PRO A 48 2.88 10.46 -1.25
C PRO A 48 4.01 9.59 -1.79
N MET A 49 3.77 8.95 -2.93
CA MET A 49 4.70 7.97 -3.50
C MET A 49 6.11 8.50 -3.64
N GLY A 50 6.26 9.76 -4.10
CA GLY A 50 7.59 10.35 -4.25
C GLY A 50 8.35 10.43 -2.95
N ASN A 51 7.66 10.82 -1.87
CA ASN A 51 8.29 10.89 -0.55
C ASN A 51 8.66 9.49 -0.05
N LEU A 52 7.75 8.53 -0.21
CA LEU A 52 7.97 7.17 0.26
C LEU A 52 9.15 6.52 -0.44
N LEU A 53 9.23 6.63 -1.77
CA LEU A 53 10.27 5.96 -2.52
C LEU A 53 11.63 6.65 -2.43
N SER A 54 11.64 7.96 -2.17
CA SER A 54 12.93 8.67 -2.02
C SER A 54 13.60 8.37 -0.69
N SER A 55 12.82 8.08 0.36
CA SER A 55 13.38 7.83 1.69
C SER A 55 12.52 6.82 2.45
N PRO A 56 12.43 5.57 1.97
CA PRO A 56 11.53 4.61 2.59
C PRO A 56 11.85 4.34 4.06
N GLU A 57 13.12 4.43 4.44
CA GLU A 57 13.53 4.19 5.83
C GLU A 57 12.96 5.20 6.81
N LYS A 58 12.52 6.36 6.33
CA LYS A 58 11.88 7.36 7.20
C LYS A 58 10.47 6.93 7.61
N TYR A 59 9.84 6.09 6.81
CA TYR A 59 8.42 5.76 6.97
C TYR A 59 8.17 4.31 7.31
N LEU A 60 9.09 3.41 6.92
CA LEU A 60 8.85 1.97 7.00
C LEU A 60 9.93 1.28 7.82
N ALA A 61 9.50 0.35 8.66
CA ALA A 61 10.39 -0.58 9.35
C ALA A 61 10.38 -1.90 8.61
N LYS A 62 11.51 -2.58 8.52
CA LYS A 62 11.63 -3.80 7.72
C LYS A 62 10.94 -5.01 8.34
N ASP A 63 10.64 -4.96 9.63
CA ASP A 63 9.97 -6.04 10.33
C ASP A 63 8.45 -5.85 10.44
N VAL A 64 7.91 -4.82 9.78
CA VAL A 64 6.48 -4.51 9.79
C VAL A 64 5.94 -4.67 8.36
N THR A 65 4.74 -5.25 8.24
CA THR A 65 4.06 -5.37 6.94
C THR A 65 3.19 -4.16 6.69
N TYR A 66 3.30 -3.58 5.50
CA TYR A 66 2.52 -2.41 5.10
C TYR A 66 1.68 -2.72 3.88
N TYR A 67 0.43 -2.30 3.92
CA TYR A 67 -0.49 -2.39 2.79
C TYR A 67 -0.47 -1.05 2.07
N ILE A 68 -0.18 -1.08 0.77
CA ILE A 68 0.06 0.12 -0.04
C ILE A 68 -1.07 0.27 -1.04
N MET A 69 -1.76 1.40 -1.01
CA MET A 69 -2.89 1.66 -1.91
C MET A 69 -2.72 2.96 -2.69
N CYS A 70 -3.36 3.03 -3.84
CA CYS A 70 -3.45 4.25 -4.63
C CYS A 70 -4.83 4.37 -5.26
N GLN A 71 -4.99 5.09 -6.39
CA GLN A 71 -6.31 5.30 -6.98
C GLN A 71 -6.79 4.09 -7.79
N SER A 72 -5.93 3.50 -8.62
CA SER A 72 -6.32 2.43 -9.54
C SER A 72 -5.45 1.18 -9.44
N GLY A 73 -4.36 1.22 -8.68
CA GLY A 73 -3.44 0.10 -8.52
C GLY A 73 -2.13 0.24 -9.26
N GLY A 74 -2.02 1.19 -10.20
CA GLY A 74 -0.80 1.35 -10.98
C GLY A 74 0.39 1.84 -10.17
N ARG A 75 0.20 2.92 -9.42
CA ARG A 75 1.26 3.49 -8.58
C ARG A 75 1.64 2.54 -7.46
N SER A 76 0.64 1.95 -6.80
CA SER A 76 0.90 1.02 -5.70
C SER A 76 1.61 -0.24 -6.17
N GLY A 77 1.26 -0.74 -7.36
CA GLY A 77 1.96 -1.90 -7.93
C GLY A 77 3.43 -1.62 -8.17
N ARG A 78 3.75 -0.44 -8.73
CA ARG A 78 5.16 -0.05 -8.93
C ARG A 78 5.89 0.16 -7.61
N ALA A 79 5.23 0.83 -6.67
CA ALA A 79 5.84 1.12 -5.37
C ALA A 79 6.15 -0.17 -4.61
N THR A 80 5.23 -1.12 -4.59
CA THR A 80 5.44 -2.38 -3.87
C THR A 80 6.55 -3.20 -4.51
N ARG A 81 6.66 -3.22 -5.83
CA ARG A 81 7.77 -3.92 -6.48
C ARG A 81 9.11 -3.30 -6.09
N THR A 82 9.20 -1.98 -6.10
CA THR A 82 10.42 -1.28 -5.72
C THR A 82 10.79 -1.53 -4.26
N LEU A 83 9.82 -1.37 -3.37
CA LEU A 83 10.07 -1.52 -1.93
C LEU A 83 10.37 -2.97 -1.54
N SER A 84 9.70 -3.93 -2.19
CA SER A 84 9.97 -5.34 -1.95
C SER A 84 11.41 -5.70 -2.30
N LYS A 85 11.92 -5.18 -3.41
CA LYS A 85 13.31 -5.40 -3.81
C LYS A 85 14.31 -4.80 -2.83
N ARG A 86 13.89 -3.78 -2.09
CA ARG A 86 14.73 -3.14 -1.06
C ARG A 86 14.60 -3.82 0.30
N GLY A 87 13.83 -4.92 0.38
CA GLY A 87 13.71 -5.71 1.60
C GLY A 87 12.57 -5.33 2.52
N PHE A 88 11.65 -4.46 2.09
CA PHE A 88 10.49 -4.11 2.89
C PHE A 88 9.35 -5.09 2.66
N ASN A 89 8.54 -5.33 3.69
CA ASN A 89 7.39 -6.22 3.60
C ASN A 89 6.17 -5.38 3.22
N VAL A 90 5.79 -5.46 1.96
CA VAL A 90 4.70 -4.63 1.42
C VAL A 90 3.73 -5.49 0.62
N ILE A 91 2.46 -5.11 0.67
CA ILE A 91 1.38 -5.78 -0.04
C ILE A 91 0.65 -4.71 -0.86
N ASP A 92 0.47 -4.98 -2.15
CA ASP A 92 -0.23 -4.08 -3.05
C ASP A 92 -1.74 -4.24 -2.88
N VAL A 93 -2.44 -3.12 -2.62
CA VAL A 93 -3.90 -3.12 -2.55
C VAL A 93 -4.42 -2.81 -3.95
N ALA A 94 -4.69 -3.87 -4.71
CA ALA A 94 -5.10 -3.76 -6.10
C ALA A 94 -6.50 -3.15 -6.22
N GLY A 95 -6.71 -2.41 -7.29
CA GLY A 95 -7.96 -1.73 -7.58
C GLY A 95 -8.06 -0.34 -6.94
N GLY A 96 -7.44 -0.14 -5.81
CA GLY A 96 -7.35 1.16 -5.14
C GLY A 96 -8.70 1.77 -4.79
N MET A 97 -8.68 3.07 -4.50
CA MET A 97 -9.90 3.77 -4.11
C MET A 97 -10.96 3.74 -5.19
N GLY A 98 -10.55 3.74 -6.47
CA GLY A 98 -11.50 3.77 -7.57
C GLY A 98 -12.39 2.54 -7.67
N SER A 99 -11.94 1.40 -7.17
CA SER A 99 -12.69 0.16 -7.22
C SER A 99 -13.33 -0.21 -5.89
N TYR A 100 -13.09 0.57 -4.84
CA TYR A 100 -13.62 0.26 -3.52
C TYR A 100 -15.12 0.57 -3.46
N VAL A 101 -15.91 -0.41 -3.03
CA VAL A 101 -17.37 -0.29 -2.94
C VAL A 101 -17.91 -0.44 -1.51
N GLY A 102 -17.02 -0.58 -0.53
CA GLY A 102 -17.42 -0.72 0.87
C GLY A 102 -17.73 0.60 1.54
N THR A 103 -17.93 0.54 2.85
CA THR A 103 -18.34 1.69 3.66
C THR A 103 -17.25 2.19 4.60
N ASN A 104 -16.07 1.59 4.60
CA ASN A 104 -14.97 2.00 5.49
C ASN A 104 -14.19 3.17 4.90
N ARG A 105 -14.91 4.21 4.51
CA ARG A 105 -14.34 5.44 3.96
C ARG A 105 -14.21 6.50 5.04
N ARG A 106 -13.26 7.35 4.83
CA ARG A 106 -13.08 8.52 5.68
C ARG A 106 -13.24 9.79 4.87
#